data_50fc15322769e89cb254b67b3370cf40
#
_entry.id   50fc15322769e89cb254b67b3370cf40
#
_cell.length_a   1.000
_cell.length_b   1.000
_cell.length_c   1.000
_cell.angle_alpha   90.00
_cell.angle_beta   90.00
_cell.angle_gamma   90.00
#
_symmetry.space_group_name_H-M   'P 1'
#
loop_
_entity.id
_entity.type
_entity.pdbx_description
1 polymer ?
#
loop_
_entity_poly.entity_id
_entity_poly.type
_entity_poly.pdbx_seq_one_letter_code
_entity_poly.pdbx_strand_id
1 'polypeptide(L)'
;TFSENPVGAWELRQPARTERFTMQNKHLLSINDLSRSEVQSLFATAQELKSLRNKRIPHRRLEGHTLAMIFEKPSLRTRATFEIGIFQLGGQAVYFQPHDIRLGVRETVADVAHNMERWFDLIMCRVFTNQTVRTLAENSRVPVINGLCDKEHPCQALTDLFTIQEHMETLSGRTLAFIGDGNNVAHSLMLLCAKVGMDFNLACPPGYEPDPDIVMQAESIAAATGSHLRVSNDPVAMAKGADVLYADVWVSMGQEDEAQD
;
A
#
# COMPACT_ATOMS: atom_id res chain seq x y z
N THR A 1 30.39 32.09 -48.48
CA THR A 1 29.76 30.76 -48.52
C THR A 1 29.91 30.11 -47.13
N PHE A 2 28.88 30.26 -46.30
CA PHE A 2 28.78 29.58 -45.01
C PHE A 2 28.19 28.19 -45.26
N SER A 3 28.91 27.14 -44.89
CA SER A 3 28.44 25.77 -44.93
C SER A 3 27.59 25.51 -43.68
N GLU A 4 26.30 25.21 -43.88
CA GLU A 4 25.38 24.75 -42.85
C GLU A 4 25.77 23.36 -42.39
N ASN A 5 26.06 23.22 -41.11
CA ASN A 5 26.20 21.91 -40.44
C ASN A 5 24.78 21.46 -40.03
N PRO A 6 24.31 20.27 -40.41
CA PRO A 6 23.03 19.78 -39.95
C PRO A 6 23.15 19.34 -38.51
N VAL A 7 22.39 20.00 -37.63
CA VAL A 7 22.19 19.58 -36.22
C VAL A 7 21.58 18.19 -36.22
N GLY A 8 22.33 17.20 -35.80
CA GLY A 8 21.88 15.83 -35.69
C GLY A 8 20.63 15.72 -34.81
N ALA A 9 19.56 15.18 -35.37
CA ALA A 9 18.36 14.83 -34.65
C ALA A 9 18.71 13.75 -33.61
N TRP A 10 18.57 14.12 -32.33
CA TRP A 10 18.61 13.14 -31.24
C TRP A 10 17.32 12.31 -31.29
N GLU A 11 17.34 11.22 -32.05
CA GLU A 11 16.31 10.18 -31.89
C GLU A 11 16.47 9.57 -30.49
N LEU A 12 15.63 10.02 -29.59
CA LEU A 12 15.39 9.34 -28.33
C LEU A 12 14.84 7.95 -28.68
N ARG A 13 15.69 6.94 -28.69
CA ARG A 13 15.23 5.54 -28.70
C ARG A 13 14.34 5.34 -27.48
N GLN A 14 13.05 5.22 -27.73
CA GLN A 14 12.11 4.78 -26.71
C GLN A 14 12.60 3.44 -26.19
N PRO A 15 12.74 3.24 -24.86
CA PRO A 15 13.06 1.93 -24.34
C PRO A 15 11.99 0.93 -24.80
N ALA A 16 12.43 -0.28 -25.15
CA ALA A 16 11.55 -1.36 -25.58
C ALA A 16 10.32 -1.42 -24.65
N ARG A 17 9.12 -1.48 -25.22
CA ARG A 17 7.87 -1.65 -24.47
C ARG A 17 8.00 -2.92 -23.63
N THR A 18 8.35 -2.76 -22.37
CA THR A 18 8.11 -3.78 -21.35
C THR A 18 6.61 -4.11 -21.42
N GLU A 19 6.30 -5.40 -21.49
CA GLU A 19 4.90 -5.87 -21.47
C GLU A 19 4.15 -5.10 -20.39
N ARG A 20 3.07 -4.44 -20.79
CA ARG A 20 2.26 -3.64 -19.85
C ARG A 20 1.62 -4.64 -18.90
N PHE A 21 2.15 -4.73 -17.70
CA PHE A 21 1.47 -5.44 -16.62
C PHE A 21 0.14 -4.72 -16.37
N THR A 22 -0.95 -5.45 -16.51
CA THR A 22 -2.30 -4.93 -16.26
C THR A 22 -2.82 -5.61 -15.01
N MET A 23 -3.10 -4.84 -13.96
CA MET A 23 -3.75 -5.37 -12.77
C MET A 23 -5.18 -5.81 -13.11
N GLN A 24 -5.64 -6.90 -12.50
CA GLN A 24 -7.01 -7.38 -12.66
C GLN A 24 -7.99 -6.37 -12.09
N ASN A 25 -7.65 -5.80 -10.92
CA ASN A 25 -8.43 -4.75 -10.28
C ASN A 25 -7.87 -3.37 -10.62
N LYS A 26 -8.77 -2.46 -10.93
CA LYS A 26 -8.44 -1.05 -11.15
C LYS A 26 -8.00 -0.34 -9.88
N HIS A 27 -8.51 -0.76 -8.72
CA HIS A 27 -8.30 -0.17 -7.41
C HIS A 27 -7.36 -1.03 -6.55
N LEU A 28 -6.72 -0.42 -5.55
CA LEU A 28 -6.00 -1.09 -4.47
C LEU A 28 -6.68 -0.73 -3.14
N LEU A 29 -7.72 -1.47 -2.75
CA LEU A 29 -8.49 -1.21 -1.53
C LEU A 29 -8.05 -2.13 -0.40
N SER A 30 -7.65 -3.35 -0.75
CA SER A 30 -7.26 -4.44 0.14
C SER A 30 -6.09 -5.20 -0.44
N ILE A 31 -5.29 -5.82 0.40
CA ILE A 31 -4.30 -6.82 -0.04
C ILE A 31 -4.99 -7.98 -0.74
N ASN A 32 -6.23 -8.28 -0.37
CA ASN A 32 -6.98 -9.37 -0.99
C ASN A 32 -7.33 -9.13 -2.47
N ASP A 33 -7.33 -7.86 -2.91
CA ASP A 33 -7.56 -7.49 -4.32
C ASP A 33 -6.39 -7.90 -5.24
N LEU A 34 -5.23 -8.23 -4.68
CA LEU A 34 -4.03 -8.59 -5.43
C LEU A 34 -3.87 -10.11 -5.54
N SER A 35 -3.57 -10.61 -6.71
CA SER A 35 -3.04 -11.96 -6.90
C SER A 35 -1.55 -12.02 -6.49
N ARG A 36 -1.02 -13.24 -6.26
CA ARG A 36 0.41 -13.45 -5.98
C ARG A 36 1.30 -12.89 -7.10
N SER A 37 0.91 -13.06 -8.35
CA SER A 37 1.66 -12.54 -9.50
C SER A 37 1.66 -11.02 -9.57
N GLU A 38 0.58 -10.37 -9.16
CA GLU A 38 0.49 -8.91 -9.07
C GLU A 38 1.38 -8.36 -7.96
N VAL A 39 1.46 -9.01 -6.81
CA VAL A 39 2.42 -8.66 -5.75
C VAL A 39 3.86 -8.75 -6.25
N GLN A 40 4.21 -9.84 -6.94
CA GLN A 40 5.55 -10.00 -7.52
C GLN A 40 5.88 -8.91 -8.55
N SER A 41 4.93 -8.55 -9.39
CA SER A 41 5.09 -7.49 -10.40
C SER A 41 5.22 -6.11 -9.77
N LEU A 42 4.47 -5.83 -8.68
CA LEU A 42 4.62 -4.60 -7.89
C LEU A 42 6.01 -4.51 -7.29
N PHE A 43 6.54 -5.59 -6.71
CA PHE A 43 7.88 -5.62 -6.13
C PHE A 43 8.97 -5.44 -7.19
N ALA A 44 8.84 -6.10 -8.35
CA ALA A 44 9.75 -5.90 -9.47
C ALA A 44 9.76 -4.44 -9.97
N THR A 45 8.58 -3.83 -10.08
CA THR A 45 8.43 -2.42 -10.45
C THR A 45 9.04 -1.50 -9.40
N ALA A 46 8.80 -1.77 -8.12
CA ALA A 46 9.37 -1.00 -7.02
C ALA A 46 10.91 -1.07 -7.02
N GLN A 47 11.48 -2.26 -7.24
CA GLN A 47 12.94 -2.47 -7.34
C GLN A 47 13.53 -1.69 -8.51
N GLU A 48 12.89 -1.70 -9.68
CA GLU A 48 13.32 -0.93 -10.85
C GLU A 48 13.30 0.56 -10.56
N LEU A 49 12.17 1.09 -10.06
CA LEU A 49 12.02 2.51 -9.74
C LEU A 49 13.02 2.97 -8.66
N LYS A 50 13.24 2.15 -7.62
CA LYS A 50 14.24 2.40 -6.58
C LYS A 50 15.66 2.46 -7.17
N SER A 51 15.99 1.56 -8.10
CA SER A 51 17.29 1.59 -8.82
C SER A 51 17.45 2.85 -9.66
N LEU A 52 16.42 3.23 -10.44
CA LEU A 52 16.45 4.44 -11.26
C LEU A 52 16.62 5.69 -10.40
N ARG A 53 15.87 5.78 -9.28
CA ARG A 53 15.98 6.88 -8.32
C ARG A 53 17.40 6.97 -7.74
N ASN A 54 17.97 5.86 -7.29
CA ASN A 54 19.33 5.82 -6.70
C ASN A 54 20.40 6.26 -7.71
N LYS A 55 20.22 5.91 -8.98
CA LYS A 55 21.09 6.34 -10.09
C LYS A 55 20.78 7.76 -10.60
N ARG A 56 19.77 8.43 -10.03
CA ARG A 56 19.27 9.74 -10.48
C ARG A 56 18.86 9.78 -11.95
N ILE A 57 18.35 8.66 -12.47
CA ILE A 57 17.83 8.55 -13.83
C ILE A 57 16.36 8.97 -13.82
N PRO A 58 15.96 9.98 -14.62
CA PRO A 58 14.56 10.40 -14.74
C PRO A 58 13.67 9.23 -15.22
N HIS A 59 12.51 9.05 -14.57
CA HIS A 59 11.59 7.97 -14.84
C HIS A 59 10.13 8.44 -14.83
N ARG A 60 9.80 9.40 -15.69
CA ARG A 60 8.53 10.12 -15.76
C ARG A 60 7.38 9.29 -16.34
N ARG A 61 7.05 8.16 -15.68
CA ARG A 61 6.02 7.22 -16.15
C ARG A 61 4.59 7.74 -16.04
N LEU A 62 4.37 8.73 -15.17
CA LEU A 62 3.08 9.38 -14.93
C LEU A 62 3.12 10.87 -15.31
N GLU A 63 3.88 11.23 -16.35
CA GLU A 63 3.94 12.62 -16.84
C GLU A 63 2.55 13.10 -17.20
N GLY A 64 2.17 14.27 -16.68
CA GLY A 64 0.86 14.88 -16.90
C GLY A 64 -0.29 14.29 -16.08
N HIS A 65 -0.05 13.26 -15.26
CA HIS A 65 -1.09 12.69 -14.39
C HIS A 65 -1.20 13.45 -13.06
N THR A 66 -2.40 13.44 -12.53
CA THR A 66 -2.76 14.12 -11.30
C THR A 66 -3.29 13.15 -10.24
N LEU A 67 -2.84 13.31 -8.98
CA LEU A 67 -3.23 12.51 -7.83
C LEU A 67 -3.98 13.37 -6.83
N ALA A 68 -5.24 13.02 -6.51
CA ALA A 68 -5.94 13.54 -5.34
C ALA A 68 -5.48 12.77 -4.10
N MET A 69 -5.03 13.47 -3.07
CA MET A 69 -4.69 12.88 -1.77
C MET A 69 -5.68 13.35 -0.71
N ILE A 70 -6.61 12.47 -0.33
CA ILE A 70 -7.67 12.74 0.63
C ILE A 70 -7.27 12.20 2.00
N PHE A 71 -7.26 13.07 3.03
CA PHE A 71 -6.90 12.71 4.39
C PHE A 71 -7.97 13.11 5.39
N GLU A 72 -8.49 12.15 6.15
CA GLU A 72 -9.30 12.41 7.34
C GLU A 72 -8.44 12.52 8.59
N LYS A 73 -7.22 11.92 8.59
CA LYS A 73 -6.20 12.04 9.64
C LYS A 73 -4.88 12.53 9.07
N PRO A 74 -4.21 13.48 9.72
CA PRO A 74 -2.88 13.94 9.29
C PRO A 74 -1.87 12.81 9.31
N SER A 75 -0.95 12.79 8.36
CA SER A 75 0.17 11.86 8.34
C SER A 75 1.34 12.43 7.55
N LEU A 76 2.45 12.69 8.24
CA LEU A 76 3.66 13.20 7.62
C LEU A 76 4.22 12.21 6.58
N ARG A 77 4.41 10.95 6.99
CA ARG A 77 5.03 9.92 6.14
C ARG A 77 4.18 9.61 4.91
N THR A 78 2.90 9.31 5.09
CA THR A 78 2.01 9.00 3.97
C THR A 78 1.92 10.15 2.99
N ARG A 79 1.74 11.39 3.49
CA ARG A 79 1.70 12.58 2.63
C ARG A 79 2.99 12.74 1.84
N ALA A 80 4.14 12.80 2.52
CA ALA A 80 5.41 13.06 1.88
C ALA A 80 5.78 11.97 0.85
N THR A 81 5.53 10.70 1.15
CA THR A 81 5.88 9.61 0.24
C THR A 81 5.03 9.60 -1.04
N PHE A 82 3.72 9.83 -0.94
CA PHE A 82 2.86 9.92 -2.12
C PHE A 82 3.12 11.20 -2.92
N GLU A 83 3.29 12.35 -2.26
CA GLU A 83 3.55 13.64 -2.92
C GLU A 83 4.89 13.62 -3.68
N ILE A 84 5.96 13.15 -3.03
CA ILE A 84 7.27 13.02 -3.69
C ILE A 84 7.28 11.88 -4.72
N GLY A 85 6.58 10.78 -4.45
CA GLY A 85 6.50 9.64 -5.37
C GLY A 85 5.88 10.02 -6.71
N ILE A 86 4.69 10.66 -6.70
CA ILE A 86 4.04 11.10 -7.95
C ILE A 86 4.87 12.15 -8.69
N PHE A 87 5.51 13.08 -7.95
CA PHE A 87 6.42 14.08 -8.54
C PHE A 87 7.61 13.42 -9.25
N GLN A 88 8.26 12.44 -8.63
CA GLN A 88 9.37 11.71 -9.25
C GLN A 88 8.95 10.92 -10.49
N LEU A 89 7.69 10.50 -10.54
CA LEU A 89 7.09 9.85 -11.71
C LEU A 89 6.62 10.85 -12.79
N GLY A 90 6.78 12.16 -12.58
CA GLY A 90 6.44 13.21 -13.53
C GLY A 90 5.03 13.76 -13.41
N GLY A 91 4.24 13.27 -12.44
CA GLY A 91 2.90 13.77 -12.17
C GLY A 91 2.88 14.83 -11.06
N GLN A 92 1.67 15.17 -10.61
CA GLN A 92 1.41 16.17 -9.59
C GLN A 92 0.38 15.67 -8.58
N ALA A 93 0.55 16.01 -7.30
CA ALA A 93 -0.43 15.73 -6.25
C ALA A 93 -1.15 17.00 -5.79
N VAL A 94 -2.41 16.84 -5.40
CA VAL A 94 -3.18 17.86 -4.65
C VAL A 94 -3.59 17.23 -3.32
N TYR A 95 -3.21 17.89 -2.24
CA TYR A 95 -3.49 17.43 -0.88
C TYR A 95 -4.72 18.12 -0.32
N PHE A 96 -5.69 17.30 0.09
CA PHE A 96 -6.92 17.74 0.74
C PHE A 96 -6.87 17.38 2.21
N GLN A 97 -6.95 18.41 3.06
CA GLN A 97 -6.98 18.26 4.52
C GLN A 97 -8.41 17.91 4.99
N PRO A 98 -8.56 17.39 6.22
CA PRO A 98 -9.87 17.01 6.75
C PRO A 98 -10.92 18.12 6.68
N HIS A 99 -10.51 19.39 6.89
CA HIS A 99 -11.43 20.53 6.86
C HIS A 99 -11.78 21.02 5.44
N ASP A 100 -11.01 20.64 4.42
CA ASP A 100 -11.27 21.06 3.04
C ASP A 100 -12.49 20.35 2.45
N ILE A 101 -12.63 19.05 2.70
CA ILE A 101 -13.67 18.20 2.08
C ILE A 101 -14.78 17.86 3.06
N ARG A 102 -14.45 17.46 4.32
CA ARG A 102 -15.40 16.94 5.32
C ARG A 102 -16.26 15.82 4.74
N LEU A 103 -15.60 14.73 4.31
CA LEU A 103 -16.26 13.56 3.73
C LEU A 103 -17.49 13.10 4.52
N GLY A 104 -18.62 12.91 3.84
CA GLY A 104 -19.87 12.46 4.46
C GLY A 104 -20.59 13.49 5.33
N VAL A 105 -20.03 14.70 5.50
CA VAL A 105 -20.63 15.77 6.31
C VAL A 105 -21.15 16.93 5.45
N ARG A 106 -20.31 17.48 4.59
CA ARG A 106 -20.69 18.55 3.66
C ARG A 106 -21.29 18.01 2.38
N GLU A 107 -20.68 16.97 1.84
CA GLU A 107 -21.09 16.27 0.64
C GLU A 107 -21.02 14.77 0.89
N THR A 108 -21.81 13.96 0.19
CA THR A 108 -21.70 12.52 0.29
C THR A 108 -20.35 12.04 -0.25
N VAL A 109 -19.86 10.91 0.25
CA VAL A 109 -18.61 10.31 -0.27
C VAL A 109 -18.71 10.01 -1.77
N ALA A 110 -19.90 9.62 -2.24
CA ALA A 110 -20.17 9.36 -3.66
C ALA A 110 -20.06 10.64 -4.52
N ASP A 111 -20.63 11.75 -4.05
CA ASP A 111 -20.55 13.03 -4.76
C ASP A 111 -19.10 13.52 -4.85
N VAL A 112 -18.33 13.38 -3.78
CA VAL A 112 -16.90 13.70 -3.78
C VAL A 112 -16.16 12.84 -4.80
N ALA A 113 -16.45 11.52 -4.86
CA ALA A 113 -15.82 10.63 -5.84
C ALA A 113 -16.13 11.05 -7.29
N HIS A 114 -17.39 11.37 -7.58
CA HIS A 114 -17.83 11.83 -8.90
C HIS A 114 -17.19 13.18 -9.30
N ASN A 115 -16.94 14.08 -8.35
CA ASN A 115 -16.23 15.32 -8.63
C ASN A 115 -14.75 15.06 -8.87
N MET A 116 -14.10 14.26 -8.00
CA MET A 116 -12.66 13.96 -8.09
C MET A 116 -12.30 13.28 -9.41
N GLU A 117 -13.11 12.34 -9.90
CA GLU A 117 -12.85 11.65 -11.18
C GLU A 117 -12.82 12.55 -12.41
N ARG A 118 -13.35 13.81 -12.29
CA ARG A 118 -13.34 14.80 -13.39
C ARG A 118 -12.03 15.58 -13.45
N TRP A 119 -11.31 15.65 -12.34
CA TRP A 119 -10.14 16.51 -12.20
C TRP A 119 -8.84 15.73 -12.04
N PHE A 120 -8.93 14.48 -11.55
CA PHE A 120 -7.78 13.66 -11.19
C PHE A 120 -7.77 12.34 -11.95
N ASP A 121 -6.55 11.83 -12.18
CA ASP A 121 -6.32 10.53 -12.81
C ASP A 121 -6.24 9.40 -11.77
N LEU A 122 -5.97 9.74 -10.51
CA LEU A 122 -5.80 8.82 -9.38
C LEU A 122 -6.34 9.47 -8.10
N ILE A 123 -6.88 8.64 -7.22
CA ILE A 123 -7.29 9.05 -5.87
C ILE A 123 -6.54 8.17 -4.86
N MET A 124 -5.86 8.76 -3.89
CA MET A 124 -5.38 8.09 -2.68
C MET A 124 -6.16 8.63 -1.50
N CYS A 125 -6.64 7.75 -0.62
CA CYS A 125 -7.36 8.17 0.58
C CYS A 125 -6.78 7.51 1.83
N ARG A 126 -6.64 8.31 2.90
CA ARG A 126 -6.33 7.89 4.26
C ARG A 126 -7.49 8.33 5.15
N VAL A 127 -8.35 7.38 5.46
CA VAL A 127 -9.68 7.64 6.03
C VAL A 127 -9.92 6.80 7.28
N PHE A 128 -10.99 7.13 8.02
CA PHE A 128 -11.34 6.41 9.25
C PHE A 128 -11.89 5.02 8.96
N THR A 129 -12.73 4.84 7.95
CA THR A 129 -13.46 3.59 7.74
C THR A 129 -13.19 2.95 6.37
N ASN A 130 -13.17 1.63 6.32
CA ASN A 130 -13.08 0.87 5.09
C ASN A 130 -14.29 1.15 4.17
N GLN A 131 -15.46 1.42 4.75
CA GLN A 131 -16.65 1.78 3.97
C GLN A 131 -16.42 3.04 3.14
N THR A 132 -15.76 4.05 3.68
CA THR A 132 -15.40 5.28 2.93
C THR A 132 -14.51 4.96 1.72
N VAL A 133 -13.50 4.09 1.90
CA VAL A 133 -12.62 3.64 0.80
C VAL A 133 -13.43 2.96 -0.30
N ARG A 134 -14.31 2.03 0.08
CA ARG A 134 -15.19 1.29 -0.85
C ARG A 134 -16.12 2.22 -1.60
N THR A 135 -16.79 3.13 -0.88
CA THR A 135 -17.72 4.08 -1.51
C THR A 135 -17.02 4.99 -2.51
N LEU A 136 -15.80 5.46 -2.21
CA LEU A 136 -14.98 6.21 -3.17
C LEU A 136 -14.69 5.39 -4.42
N ALA A 137 -14.31 4.13 -4.28
CA ALA A 137 -13.96 3.26 -5.39
C ALA A 137 -15.17 2.88 -6.26
N GLU A 138 -16.31 2.56 -5.64
CA GLU A 138 -17.57 2.19 -6.32
C GLU A 138 -18.13 3.35 -7.16
N ASN A 139 -17.87 4.61 -6.74
CA ASN A 139 -18.37 5.81 -7.40
C ASN A 139 -17.28 6.57 -8.18
N SER A 140 -16.14 5.93 -8.48
CA SER A 140 -15.04 6.54 -9.22
C SER A 140 -14.65 5.72 -10.46
N ARG A 141 -14.45 6.41 -11.58
CA ARG A 141 -13.89 5.83 -12.81
C ARG A 141 -12.36 5.77 -12.79
N VAL A 142 -11.72 6.55 -11.93
CA VAL A 142 -10.26 6.53 -11.76
C VAL A 142 -9.83 5.59 -10.64
N PRO A 143 -8.61 5.06 -10.67
CA PRO A 143 -8.11 4.19 -9.61
C PRO A 143 -8.14 4.84 -8.23
N VAL A 144 -8.55 4.08 -7.23
CA VAL A 144 -8.52 4.46 -5.81
C VAL A 144 -7.50 3.60 -5.08
N ILE A 145 -6.65 4.23 -4.28
CA ILE A 145 -5.63 3.59 -3.45
C ILE A 145 -5.97 3.82 -1.98
N ASN A 146 -6.13 2.73 -1.24
CA ASN A 146 -6.25 2.76 0.21
C ASN A 146 -4.89 3.08 0.84
N GLY A 147 -4.69 4.29 1.29
CA GLY A 147 -3.49 4.72 2.02
C GLY A 147 -3.50 4.29 3.49
N LEU A 148 -4.67 4.08 4.07
CA LEU A 148 -4.98 3.47 5.37
C LEU A 148 -6.47 3.64 5.67
N CYS A 149 -7.07 2.61 6.26
CA CYS A 149 -8.38 2.67 6.92
C CYS A 149 -8.37 1.84 8.22
N ASP A 150 -9.51 1.69 8.88
CA ASP A 150 -9.66 0.85 10.10
C ASP A 150 -9.34 -0.62 9.86
N LYS A 151 -9.64 -1.15 8.68
CA LYS A 151 -9.47 -2.58 8.36
C LYS A 151 -8.08 -2.94 7.85
N GLU A 152 -7.47 -2.07 7.04
CA GLU A 152 -6.22 -2.40 6.35
C GLU A 152 -5.30 -1.20 6.12
N HIS A 153 -4.01 -1.50 5.97
CA HIS A 153 -2.94 -0.60 5.53
C HIS A 153 -2.12 -1.25 4.40
N PRO A 154 -2.71 -1.45 3.20
CA PRO A 154 -2.09 -2.26 2.16
C PRO A 154 -0.74 -1.72 1.68
N CYS A 155 -0.59 -0.40 1.54
CA CYS A 155 0.67 0.23 1.13
C CYS A 155 1.81 -0.02 2.13
N GLN A 156 1.50 -0.06 3.44
CA GLN A 156 2.48 -0.37 4.48
C GLN A 156 2.94 -1.82 4.35
N ALA A 157 1.99 -2.77 4.34
CA ALA A 157 2.33 -4.19 4.27
C ALA A 157 3.14 -4.54 3.01
N LEU A 158 2.78 -3.97 1.84
CA LEU A 158 3.56 -4.13 0.61
C LEU A 158 5.00 -3.59 0.76
N THR A 159 5.16 -2.44 1.42
CA THR A 159 6.48 -1.85 1.66
C THR A 159 7.30 -2.69 2.63
N ASP A 160 6.69 -3.22 3.68
CA ASP A 160 7.35 -4.04 4.69
C ASP A 160 7.86 -5.35 4.06
N LEU A 161 7.01 -6.07 3.31
CA LEU A 161 7.44 -7.29 2.65
C LEU A 161 8.46 -7.04 1.53
N PHE A 162 8.34 -5.92 0.81
CA PHE A 162 9.37 -5.52 -0.14
C PHE A 162 10.72 -5.26 0.56
N THR A 163 10.71 -4.62 1.73
CA THR A 163 11.91 -4.39 2.53
C THR A 163 12.51 -5.72 3.02
N ILE A 164 11.67 -6.65 3.50
CA ILE A 164 12.12 -7.98 3.90
C ILE A 164 12.76 -8.71 2.71
N GLN A 165 12.15 -8.64 1.53
CA GLN A 165 12.69 -9.25 0.31
C GLN A 165 14.05 -8.65 -0.11
N GLU A 166 14.31 -7.38 0.16
CA GLU A 166 15.63 -6.78 -0.11
C GLU A 166 16.75 -7.33 0.78
N HIS A 167 16.40 -7.86 1.95
CA HIS A 167 17.34 -8.44 2.92
C HIS A 167 17.37 -9.97 2.91
N MET A 168 16.40 -10.60 2.27
CA MET A 168 16.26 -12.05 2.18
C MET A 168 16.07 -12.46 0.72
N GLU A 169 16.67 -13.55 0.30
CA GLU A 169 16.56 -14.03 -1.09
C GLU A 169 15.14 -14.48 -1.45
N THR A 170 14.38 -14.98 -0.45
CA THR A 170 13.01 -15.46 -0.63
C THR A 170 12.14 -15.13 0.57
N LEU A 171 10.86 -14.85 0.31
CA LEU A 171 9.83 -14.70 1.35
C LEU A 171 9.16 -16.04 1.67
N SER A 172 9.00 -16.91 0.67
CA SER A 172 8.33 -18.20 0.84
C SER A 172 9.10 -19.09 1.81
N GLY A 173 8.37 -19.69 2.78
CA GLY A 173 8.94 -20.53 3.83
C GLY A 173 9.63 -19.76 4.97
N ARG A 174 9.60 -18.42 4.95
CA ARG A 174 10.04 -17.58 6.08
C ARG A 174 8.90 -17.32 7.03
N THR A 175 9.22 -16.99 8.26
CA THR A 175 8.26 -16.68 9.32
C THR A 175 8.40 -15.23 9.77
N LEU A 176 7.32 -14.45 9.69
CA LEU A 176 7.20 -13.14 10.30
C LEU A 176 6.40 -13.26 11.61
N ALA A 177 6.98 -12.81 12.73
CA ALA A 177 6.27 -12.66 13.98
C ALA A 177 5.94 -11.19 14.23
N PHE A 178 4.64 -10.89 14.32
CA PHE A 178 4.12 -9.58 14.67
C PHE A 178 3.74 -9.56 16.15
N ILE A 179 4.24 -8.58 16.89
CA ILE A 179 3.99 -8.39 18.33
C ILE A 179 3.27 -7.05 18.49
N GLY A 180 2.00 -7.10 18.85
CA GLY A 180 1.13 -5.93 18.99
C GLY A 180 -0.33 -6.28 18.72
N ASP A 181 -1.20 -5.27 18.61
CA ASP A 181 -2.63 -5.45 18.38
C ASP A 181 -2.93 -6.10 17.02
N GLY A 182 -4.01 -6.87 16.97
CA GLY A 182 -4.57 -7.38 15.73
C GLY A 182 -5.25 -6.29 14.89
N ASN A 183 -4.52 -5.24 14.57
CA ASN A 183 -5.03 -4.04 13.90
C ASN A 183 -4.92 -4.09 12.37
N ASN A 184 -5.16 -2.95 11.71
CA ASN A 184 -5.13 -2.83 10.26
C ASN A 184 -3.77 -3.17 9.61
N VAL A 185 -2.64 -2.96 10.31
CA VAL A 185 -1.31 -3.35 9.84
C VAL A 185 -1.14 -4.86 9.93
N ALA A 186 -1.52 -5.46 11.07
CA ALA A 186 -1.52 -6.91 11.28
C ALA A 186 -2.40 -7.61 10.25
N HIS A 187 -3.61 -7.09 9.96
CA HIS A 187 -4.51 -7.60 8.95
C HIS A 187 -3.87 -7.66 7.56
N SER A 188 -3.31 -6.53 7.11
CA SER A 188 -2.68 -6.46 5.79
C SER A 188 -1.44 -7.33 5.69
N LEU A 189 -0.61 -7.42 6.74
CA LEU A 189 0.55 -8.31 6.77
C LEU A 189 0.14 -9.78 6.77
N MET A 190 -0.88 -10.15 7.54
CA MET A 190 -1.44 -11.52 7.59
C MET A 190 -1.89 -11.99 6.21
N LEU A 191 -2.70 -11.18 5.50
CA LEU A 191 -3.17 -11.46 4.14
C LEU A 191 -1.98 -11.56 3.15
N LEU A 192 -1.03 -10.64 3.24
CA LEU A 192 0.08 -10.58 2.29
C LEU A 192 1.09 -11.71 2.51
N CYS A 193 1.43 -12.03 3.77
CA CYS A 193 2.26 -13.19 4.10
C CYS A 193 1.65 -14.48 3.56
N ALA A 194 0.35 -14.69 3.80
CA ALA A 194 -0.38 -15.84 3.26
C ALA A 194 -0.26 -15.92 1.72
N LYS A 195 -0.41 -14.80 0.99
CA LYS A 195 -0.31 -14.75 -0.47
C LYS A 195 1.06 -15.10 -1.02
N VAL A 196 2.13 -14.68 -0.35
CA VAL A 196 3.50 -14.93 -0.82
C VAL A 196 4.06 -16.27 -0.34
N GLY A 197 3.34 -16.99 0.53
CA GLY A 197 3.77 -18.27 1.10
C GLY A 197 4.73 -18.10 2.28
N MET A 198 4.59 -17.01 3.03
CA MET A 198 5.32 -16.70 4.26
C MET A 198 4.44 -17.02 5.47
N ASP A 199 5.00 -17.68 6.48
CA ASP A 199 4.28 -17.93 7.74
C ASP A 199 4.10 -16.63 8.52
N PHE A 200 2.95 -16.49 9.21
CA PHE A 200 2.66 -15.31 10.00
C PHE A 200 2.24 -15.70 11.42
N ASN A 201 2.99 -15.26 12.40
CA ASN A 201 2.70 -15.44 13.83
C ASN A 201 2.30 -14.10 14.43
N LEU A 202 1.10 -14.01 15.00
CA LEU A 202 0.62 -12.82 15.70
C LEU A 202 0.61 -13.09 17.21
N ALA A 203 1.25 -12.23 17.98
CA ALA A 203 1.05 -12.16 19.43
C ALA A 203 0.32 -10.86 19.75
N CYS A 204 -0.91 -10.96 20.23
CA CYS A 204 -1.72 -9.83 20.67
C CYS A 204 -2.27 -10.03 22.07
N PRO A 205 -2.49 -8.95 22.85
CA PRO A 205 -3.14 -9.05 24.15
C PRO A 205 -4.59 -9.56 24.02
N PRO A 206 -5.16 -10.16 25.07
CA PRO A 206 -6.59 -10.48 25.08
C PRO A 206 -7.45 -9.22 24.89
N GLY A 207 -8.44 -9.32 24.01
CA GLY A 207 -9.32 -8.20 23.63
C GLY A 207 -8.83 -7.36 22.45
N TYR A 208 -7.60 -7.62 21.97
CA TYR A 208 -7.01 -6.97 20.80
C TYR A 208 -6.76 -7.94 19.63
N GLU A 209 -7.58 -8.99 19.56
CA GLU A 209 -7.50 -10.00 18.50
C GLU A 209 -7.82 -9.38 17.12
N PRO A 210 -7.26 -9.95 16.04
CA PRO A 210 -7.56 -9.51 14.68
C PRO A 210 -9.02 -9.80 14.31
N ASP A 211 -9.52 -9.06 13.33
CA ASP A 211 -10.87 -9.27 12.77
C ASP A 211 -11.02 -10.72 12.27
N PRO A 212 -12.03 -11.48 12.77
CA PRO A 212 -12.23 -12.87 12.41
C PRO A 212 -12.42 -13.11 10.91
N ASP A 213 -13.05 -12.17 10.19
CA ASP A 213 -13.25 -12.28 8.74
C ASP A 213 -11.92 -12.18 7.99
N ILE A 214 -10.99 -11.36 8.45
CA ILE A 214 -9.64 -11.25 7.89
C ILE A 214 -8.83 -12.52 8.18
N VAL A 215 -8.92 -13.06 9.40
CA VAL A 215 -8.27 -14.33 9.75
C VAL A 215 -8.74 -15.45 8.83
N MET A 216 -10.05 -15.61 8.68
CA MET A 216 -10.64 -16.64 7.82
C MET A 216 -10.20 -16.50 6.35
N GLN A 217 -10.14 -15.26 5.82
CA GLN A 217 -9.64 -15.00 4.48
C GLN A 217 -8.16 -15.39 4.35
N ALA A 218 -7.34 -15.00 5.31
CA ALA A 218 -5.91 -15.30 5.31
C ALA A 218 -5.64 -16.81 5.44
N GLU A 219 -6.40 -17.54 6.27
CA GLU A 219 -6.33 -19.00 6.39
C GLU A 219 -6.67 -19.70 5.07
N SER A 220 -7.71 -19.23 4.37
CA SER A 220 -8.08 -19.75 3.06
C SER A 220 -6.96 -19.55 2.02
N ILE A 221 -6.29 -18.41 2.03
CA ILE A 221 -5.13 -18.12 1.16
C ILE A 221 -3.94 -18.99 1.56
N ALA A 222 -3.66 -19.10 2.86
CA ALA A 222 -2.56 -19.88 3.39
C ALA A 222 -2.66 -21.37 3.03
N ALA A 223 -3.87 -21.93 3.08
CA ALA A 223 -4.12 -23.31 2.66
C ALA A 223 -3.73 -23.55 1.19
N ALA A 224 -3.91 -22.56 0.31
CA ALA A 224 -3.56 -22.65 -1.10
C ALA A 224 -2.05 -22.45 -1.37
N THR A 225 -1.33 -21.76 -0.49
CA THR A 225 0.11 -21.43 -0.65
C THR A 225 1.03 -22.31 0.18
N GLY A 226 0.47 -23.07 1.14
CA GLY A 226 1.22 -23.91 2.07
C GLY A 226 1.86 -23.13 3.22
N SER A 227 1.45 -21.88 3.47
CA SER A 227 1.88 -21.09 4.63
C SER A 227 0.99 -21.35 5.85
N HIS A 228 1.46 -20.97 7.04
CA HIS A 228 0.77 -21.17 8.30
C HIS A 228 0.50 -19.83 9.00
N LEU A 229 -0.68 -19.75 9.63
CA LEU A 229 -1.07 -18.62 10.47
C LEU A 229 -1.18 -19.10 11.92
N ARG A 230 -0.66 -18.32 12.85
CA ARG A 230 -0.77 -18.58 14.28
C ARG A 230 -1.11 -17.28 15.01
N VAL A 231 -2.11 -17.33 15.86
CA VAL A 231 -2.49 -16.23 16.76
C VAL A 231 -2.41 -16.73 18.20
N SER A 232 -1.81 -15.95 19.08
CA SER A 232 -1.61 -16.30 20.50
C SER A 232 -1.45 -15.04 21.34
N ASN A 233 -1.59 -15.19 22.66
CA ASN A 233 -1.26 -14.11 23.61
C ASN A 233 0.17 -14.23 24.18
N ASP A 234 0.97 -15.21 23.73
CA ASP A 234 2.34 -15.43 24.20
C ASP A 234 3.36 -14.89 23.17
N PRO A 235 3.93 -13.69 23.39
CA PRO A 235 4.87 -13.08 22.44
C PRO A 235 6.18 -13.86 22.31
N VAL A 236 6.62 -14.53 23.38
CA VAL A 236 7.86 -15.31 23.37
C VAL A 236 7.69 -16.56 22.49
N ALA A 237 6.54 -17.25 22.64
CA ALA A 237 6.24 -18.42 21.82
C ALA A 237 6.07 -18.04 20.33
N MET A 238 5.46 -16.90 20.02
CA MET A 238 5.26 -16.45 18.64
C MET A 238 6.55 -15.93 17.98
N ALA A 239 7.45 -15.29 18.74
CA ALA A 239 8.74 -14.81 18.26
C ALA A 239 9.76 -15.95 18.05
N LYS A 240 9.58 -17.07 18.76
CA LYS A 240 10.56 -18.17 18.73
C LYS A 240 10.69 -18.79 17.34
N GLY A 241 11.90 -18.70 16.76
CA GLY A 241 12.21 -19.26 15.45
C GLY A 241 11.73 -18.42 14.27
N ALA A 242 11.20 -17.22 14.51
CA ALA A 242 10.85 -16.31 13.43
C ALA A 242 12.10 -15.73 12.74
N ASP A 243 12.03 -15.58 11.42
CA ASP A 243 13.08 -14.93 10.61
C ASP A 243 13.00 -13.41 10.72
N VAL A 244 11.79 -12.87 10.96
CA VAL A 244 11.50 -11.44 11.07
C VAL A 244 10.68 -11.18 12.31
N LEU A 245 11.09 -10.20 13.10
CA LEU A 245 10.30 -9.65 14.21
C LEU A 245 9.78 -8.27 13.83
N TYR A 246 8.47 -8.09 13.92
CA TYR A 246 7.78 -6.82 13.70
C TYR A 246 7.10 -6.41 15.01
N ALA A 247 7.46 -5.26 15.55
CA ALA A 247 6.80 -4.68 16.71
C ALA A 247 5.92 -3.51 16.26
N ASP A 248 4.69 -3.49 16.75
CA ASP A 248 3.80 -2.35 16.54
C ASP A 248 4.17 -1.18 17.46
N VAL A 249 3.54 -0.03 17.24
CA VAL A 249 3.64 1.14 18.13
C VAL A 249 2.94 0.82 19.47
N TRP A 250 3.41 1.44 20.55
CA TRP A 250 2.84 1.23 21.90
C TRP A 250 1.38 1.72 22.03
N VAL A 251 0.99 2.70 21.20
CA VAL A 251 -0.37 3.24 21.18
C VAL A 251 -0.83 3.30 19.73
N SER A 252 -1.84 2.53 19.41
CA SER A 252 -2.43 2.51 18.07
C SER A 252 -3.21 3.81 17.78
N MET A 253 -3.26 4.18 16.51
CA MET A 253 -3.92 5.41 16.08
C MET A 253 -5.42 5.36 16.37
N GLY A 254 -5.92 6.31 17.17
CA GLY A 254 -7.31 6.38 17.66
C GLY A 254 -7.50 5.80 19.06
N GLN A 255 -6.42 5.37 19.71
CA GLN A 255 -6.37 4.84 21.07
C GLN A 255 -5.44 5.71 21.95
N GLU A 256 -5.28 6.99 21.61
CA GLU A 256 -4.38 7.92 22.31
C GLU A 256 -4.72 8.09 23.79
N ASP A 257 -5.98 7.80 24.17
CA ASP A 257 -6.45 7.83 25.57
C ASP A 257 -5.93 6.63 26.39
N GLU A 258 -5.48 5.55 25.73
CA GLU A 258 -4.91 4.35 26.35
C GLU A 258 -3.38 4.46 26.61
N ALA A 259 -2.77 5.60 26.29
CA ALA A 259 -1.31 5.81 26.43
C ALA A 259 -0.78 5.80 27.88
N GLN A 260 -1.64 5.66 28.88
CA GLN A 260 -1.27 5.66 30.31
C GLN A 260 -1.37 4.30 30.99
N ASP A 261 -1.86 3.28 30.29
CA ASP A 261 -1.98 1.91 30.76
C ASP A 261 -0.82 1.05 30.19
#